data_1da4912d0bfcd978181b7a17cf325e38
#
_entry.id   1da4912d0bfcd978181b7a17cf325e38
#
_cell.length_a   1.000
_cell.length_b   1.000
_cell.length_c   1.000
_cell.angle_alpha   90.00
_cell.angle_beta   90.00
_cell.angle_gamma   90.00
#
_symmetry.space_group_name_H-M   'P 1'
#
loop_
_entity.id
_entity.type
_entity.pdbx_description
1 polymer ?
#
loop_
_entity_poly.entity_id
_entity_poly.type
_entity_poly.pdbx_seq_one_letter_code
_entity_poly.pdbx_strand_id
1 'polypeptide(L)'
;PDVEQLKANWKFVNEQIKAENIVSGYALGFGGLAEAVCKMSFGNGLDAKITYDEKELFNYGYGSILVESEVELDYPNAVLVGEVTDGEESELTINGTKFDIFELMAVNADRFAQVYPDTAEAYSKKTVPAGLEGVKPYKAKKSELKYKGEPVEKPIAYLPVFPGTNCDYDSAKAWRNAGAEVRMSVFCNLTEDDIFRSIAEMKKNIDECHILMLCGGF
;
A
#
# COMPACT_ATOMS: atom_id res chain seq x y z
N PRO A 1 -23.20 5.45 -11.26
CA PRO A 1 -23.04 4.04 -10.85
C PRO A 1 -24.21 3.62 -9.95
N ASP A 2 -24.65 2.38 -10.08
CA ASP A 2 -25.60 1.78 -9.16
C ASP A 2 -24.87 1.41 -7.86
N VAL A 3 -25.13 2.18 -6.81
CA VAL A 3 -24.41 2.06 -5.53
C VAL A 3 -24.79 0.77 -4.80
N GLU A 4 -26.01 0.30 -4.92
CA GLU A 4 -26.45 -0.93 -4.27
C GLU A 4 -25.85 -2.16 -4.94
N GLN A 5 -25.79 -2.17 -6.27
CA GLN A 5 -25.10 -3.21 -7.02
C GLN A 5 -23.58 -3.23 -6.68
N LEU A 6 -22.95 -2.04 -6.60
CA LEU A 6 -21.54 -1.92 -6.23
C LEU A 6 -21.26 -2.53 -4.85
N LYS A 7 -22.07 -2.21 -3.86
CA LYS A 7 -21.97 -2.78 -2.51
C LYS A 7 -22.17 -4.30 -2.51
N ALA A 8 -23.14 -4.78 -3.30
CA ALA A 8 -23.40 -6.22 -3.41
C ALA A 8 -22.22 -6.96 -4.04
N ASN A 9 -21.61 -6.40 -5.12
CA ASN A 9 -20.42 -6.96 -5.75
C ASN A 9 -19.24 -7.04 -4.78
N TRP A 10 -18.95 -5.95 -4.06
CA TRP A 10 -17.84 -5.92 -3.09
C TRP A 10 -18.07 -6.85 -1.90
N LYS A 11 -19.34 -6.97 -1.45
CA LYS A 11 -19.68 -7.91 -0.39
C LYS A 11 -19.42 -9.34 -0.85
N PHE A 12 -19.90 -9.71 -2.05
CA PHE A 12 -19.69 -11.03 -2.63
C PHE A 12 -18.20 -11.36 -2.74
N VAL A 13 -17.39 -10.47 -3.35
CA VAL A 13 -15.95 -10.68 -3.49
C VAL A 13 -15.28 -10.85 -2.12
N ASN A 14 -15.65 -10.04 -1.13
CA ASN A 14 -15.09 -10.16 0.23
C ASN A 14 -15.44 -11.49 0.90
N GLU A 15 -16.66 -11.99 0.69
CA GLU A 15 -17.10 -13.30 1.20
C GLU A 15 -16.32 -14.44 0.53
N GLN A 16 -16.08 -14.35 -0.79
CA GLN A 16 -15.30 -15.35 -1.52
C GLN A 16 -13.81 -15.33 -1.15
N ILE A 17 -13.22 -14.16 -0.89
CA ILE A 17 -11.86 -14.06 -0.35
C ILE A 17 -11.76 -14.73 1.02
N LYS A 18 -12.74 -14.49 1.92
CA LYS A 18 -12.77 -15.11 3.25
C LYS A 18 -12.98 -16.62 3.21
N ALA A 19 -13.64 -17.11 2.18
CA ALA A 19 -13.84 -18.54 1.93
C ALA A 19 -12.64 -19.19 1.22
N GLU A 20 -11.58 -18.41 0.95
CA GLU A 20 -10.38 -18.86 0.21
C GLU A 20 -10.64 -19.31 -1.24
N ASN A 21 -11.79 -18.93 -1.80
CA ASN A 21 -12.15 -19.24 -3.19
C ASN A 21 -11.49 -18.28 -4.19
N ILE A 22 -11.26 -17.01 -3.79
CA ILE A 22 -10.53 -16.01 -4.60
C ILE A 22 -9.11 -15.91 -4.07
N VAL A 23 -8.15 -16.14 -4.94
CA VAL A 23 -6.71 -16.14 -4.62
C VAL A 23 -6.02 -14.84 -4.99
N SER A 24 -6.51 -14.14 -5.99
CA SER A 24 -6.00 -12.81 -6.36
C SER A 24 -7.09 -11.91 -6.96
N GLY A 25 -6.85 -10.60 -7.01
CA GLY A 25 -7.81 -9.66 -7.57
C GLY A 25 -7.22 -8.28 -7.87
N TYR A 26 -7.80 -7.63 -8.88
CA TYR A 26 -7.40 -6.29 -9.32
C TYR A 26 -8.63 -5.44 -9.65
N ALA A 27 -8.71 -4.26 -9.06
CA ALA A 27 -9.77 -3.29 -9.39
C ALA A 27 -9.50 -2.65 -10.75
N LEU A 28 -10.49 -2.67 -11.66
CA LEU A 28 -10.33 -2.11 -13.00
C LEU A 28 -10.10 -0.60 -12.94
N GLY A 29 -9.05 -0.14 -13.62
CA GLY A 29 -8.68 1.26 -13.79
C GLY A 29 -8.93 1.77 -15.20
N PHE A 30 -8.20 2.80 -15.60
CA PHE A 30 -8.35 3.44 -16.91
C PHE A 30 -7.99 2.54 -18.10
N GLY A 31 -7.13 1.56 -17.90
CA GLY A 31 -6.77 0.56 -18.92
C GLY A 31 -7.72 -0.63 -19.01
N GLY A 32 -8.80 -0.63 -18.24
CA GLY A 32 -9.86 -1.64 -18.27
C GLY A 32 -9.37 -3.03 -17.93
N LEU A 33 -10.01 -4.04 -18.56
CA LEU A 33 -9.68 -5.45 -18.37
C LEU A 33 -8.27 -5.78 -18.88
N ALA A 34 -7.84 -5.18 -19.98
CA ALA A 34 -6.51 -5.41 -20.56
C ALA A 34 -5.40 -5.01 -19.57
N GLU A 35 -5.49 -3.84 -18.95
CA GLU A 35 -4.54 -3.42 -17.91
C GLU A 35 -4.56 -4.36 -16.71
N ALA A 36 -5.74 -4.73 -16.24
CA ALA A 36 -5.91 -5.59 -15.07
C ALA A 36 -5.25 -6.95 -15.28
N VAL A 37 -5.49 -7.60 -16.42
CA VAL A 37 -4.88 -8.89 -16.77
C VAL A 37 -3.36 -8.78 -16.85
N CYS A 38 -2.82 -7.77 -17.56
CA CYS A 38 -1.38 -7.56 -17.63
C CYS A 38 -0.76 -7.42 -16.24
N LYS A 39 -1.32 -6.55 -15.39
CA LYS A 39 -0.77 -6.30 -14.06
C LYS A 39 -0.89 -7.49 -13.11
N MET A 40 -1.94 -8.29 -13.21
CA MET A 40 -2.03 -9.53 -12.44
C MET A 40 -1.00 -10.57 -12.89
N SER A 41 -0.71 -10.66 -14.21
CA SER A 41 0.30 -11.56 -14.74
C SER A 41 1.74 -11.17 -14.39
N PHE A 42 2.03 -9.88 -14.14
CA PHE A 42 3.39 -9.40 -13.85
C PHE A 42 3.99 -9.98 -12.56
N GLY A 43 3.16 -10.30 -11.57
CA GLY A 43 3.66 -10.71 -10.25
C GLY A 43 4.41 -12.04 -10.27
N ASN A 44 3.82 -13.04 -10.90
CA ASN A 44 4.33 -14.41 -10.92
C ASN A 44 4.73 -14.89 -12.32
N GLY A 45 4.50 -14.11 -13.36
CA GLY A 45 4.78 -14.48 -14.74
C GLY A 45 3.93 -15.64 -15.25
N LEU A 46 2.75 -15.86 -14.65
CA LEU A 46 1.86 -16.95 -15.04
C LEU A 46 1.18 -16.66 -16.37
N ASP A 47 1.12 -17.67 -17.21
CA ASP A 47 0.42 -17.62 -18.48
C ASP A 47 -1.08 -17.49 -18.27
N ALA A 48 -1.74 -16.72 -19.14
CA ALA A 48 -3.19 -16.60 -19.12
C ALA A 48 -3.78 -16.51 -20.53
N LYS A 49 -4.97 -17.07 -20.69
CA LYS A 49 -5.74 -17.00 -21.94
C LYS A 49 -7.05 -16.31 -21.67
N ILE A 50 -7.22 -15.13 -22.25
CA ILE A 50 -8.37 -14.25 -22.06
C ILE A 50 -9.15 -14.12 -23.36
N THR A 51 -10.48 -14.20 -23.26
CA THR A 51 -11.39 -13.91 -24.35
C THR A 51 -12.48 -12.97 -23.86
N TYR A 52 -12.56 -11.79 -24.46
CA TYR A 52 -13.52 -10.77 -24.09
C TYR A 52 -13.89 -9.89 -25.30
N ASP A 53 -14.98 -9.12 -25.21
CA ASP A 53 -15.34 -8.19 -26.29
C ASP A 53 -14.21 -7.18 -26.50
N GLU A 54 -13.68 -7.11 -27.71
CA GLU A 54 -12.56 -6.25 -28.06
C GLU A 54 -12.84 -4.77 -27.79
N LYS A 55 -14.10 -4.35 -27.95
CA LYS A 55 -14.51 -2.95 -27.70
C LYS A 55 -14.56 -2.59 -26.21
N GLU A 56 -14.71 -3.59 -25.36
CA GLU A 56 -14.84 -3.42 -23.91
C GLU A 56 -13.52 -3.65 -23.17
N LEU A 57 -12.47 -4.17 -23.84
CA LEU A 57 -11.18 -4.52 -23.22
C LEU A 57 -10.53 -3.36 -22.48
N PHE A 58 -10.67 -2.13 -22.99
CA PHE A 58 -10.06 -0.92 -22.45
C PHE A 58 -11.06 0.00 -21.75
N ASN A 59 -12.30 -0.45 -21.59
CA ASN A 59 -13.31 0.37 -20.94
C ASN A 59 -13.10 0.40 -19.43
N TYR A 60 -13.19 1.61 -18.87
CA TYR A 60 -13.15 1.82 -17.44
C TYR A 60 -14.43 1.31 -16.77
N GLY A 61 -14.33 0.22 -16.05
CA GLY A 61 -15.44 -0.37 -15.31
C GLY A 61 -15.43 0.05 -13.84
N TYR A 62 -15.99 1.21 -13.50
CA TYR A 62 -16.00 1.70 -12.12
C TYR A 62 -16.60 0.68 -11.15
N GLY A 63 -15.77 0.21 -10.20
CA GLY A 63 -16.16 -0.77 -9.19
C GLY A 63 -16.14 -2.21 -9.68
N SER A 64 -15.75 -2.47 -10.93
CA SER A 64 -15.48 -3.82 -11.42
C SER A 64 -14.14 -4.31 -10.88
N ILE A 65 -14.08 -5.60 -10.59
CA ILE A 65 -12.89 -6.28 -10.05
C ILE A 65 -12.64 -7.51 -10.90
N LEU A 66 -11.45 -7.63 -11.47
CA LEU A 66 -10.97 -8.89 -12.03
C LEU A 66 -10.49 -9.75 -10.87
N VAL A 67 -10.93 -10.99 -10.82
CA VAL A 67 -10.53 -11.94 -9.78
C VAL A 67 -10.05 -13.24 -10.40
N GLU A 68 -9.10 -13.88 -9.75
CA GLU A 68 -8.69 -15.25 -10.00
C GLU A 68 -9.31 -16.15 -8.94
N SER A 69 -9.94 -17.24 -9.37
CA SER A 69 -10.64 -18.16 -8.48
C SER A 69 -10.35 -19.60 -8.86
N GLU A 70 -10.15 -20.46 -7.86
CA GLU A 70 -10.00 -21.90 -8.04
C GLU A 70 -11.33 -22.64 -8.21
N VAL A 71 -12.44 -21.93 -8.02
CA VAL A 71 -13.79 -22.48 -8.14
C VAL A 71 -14.66 -21.60 -9.05
N GLU A 72 -15.67 -22.19 -9.64
CA GLU A 72 -16.68 -21.43 -10.36
C GLU A 72 -17.46 -20.52 -9.39
N LEU A 73 -17.55 -19.22 -9.71
CA LEU A 73 -18.23 -18.25 -8.90
C LEU A 73 -19.68 -18.09 -9.38
N ASP A 74 -20.62 -18.66 -8.63
CA ASP A 74 -22.05 -18.51 -8.90
C ASP A 74 -22.54 -17.13 -8.41
N TYR A 75 -22.45 -16.15 -9.29
CA TYR A 75 -22.89 -14.79 -9.04
C TYR A 75 -23.41 -14.13 -10.33
N PRO A 76 -24.62 -13.54 -10.33
CA PRO A 76 -25.26 -13.01 -11.56
C PRO A 76 -24.45 -11.98 -12.34
N ASN A 77 -23.56 -11.26 -11.65
CA ASN A 77 -22.72 -10.22 -12.26
C ASN A 77 -21.27 -10.68 -12.50
N ALA A 78 -20.96 -11.97 -12.25
CA ALA A 78 -19.67 -12.54 -12.62
C ALA A 78 -19.67 -12.96 -14.10
N VAL A 79 -18.58 -12.66 -14.79
CA VAL A 79 -18.36 -13.05 -16.17
C VAL A 79 -17.01 -13.76 -16.22
N LEU A 80 -17.02 -15.04 -16.68
CA LEU A 80 -15.78 -15.76 -16.93
C LEU A 80 -15.11 -15.16 -18.16
N VAL A 81 -13.91 -14.65 -18.01
CA VAL A 81 -13.16 -13.98 -19.09
C VAL A 81 -11.97 -14.82 -19.59
N GLY A 82 -11.55 -15.83 -18.85
CA GLY A 82 -10.44 -16.70 -19.25
C GLY A 82 -9.94 -17.61 -18.16
N GLU A 83 -8.75 -18.15 -18.38
CA GLU A 83 -8.08 -19.10 -17.48
C GLU A 83 -6.61 -18.72 -17.31
N VAL A 84 -6.07 -19.03 -16.13
CA VAL A 84 -4.63 -18.98 -15.83
C VAL A 84 -4.06 -20.37 -16.04
N THR A 85 -2.86 -20.47 -16.62
CA THR A 85 -2.18 -21.73 -16.86
C THR A 85 -0.77 -21.72 -16.29
N ASP A 86 -0.11 -22.88 -16.24
CA ASP A 86 1.27 -22.99 -15.72
C ASP A 86 2.22 -22.15 -16.57
N GLY A 87 2.89 -21.19 -16.01
CA GLY A 87 3.68 -20.16 -16.66
C GLY A 87 5.01 -20.64 -17.26
N GLU A 88 5.02 -21.67 -18.09
CA GLU A 88 6.24 -22.16 -18.72
C GLU A 88 6.76 -21.20 -19.80
N GLU A 89 5.87 -20.47 -20.49
CA GLU A 89 6.20 -19.60 -21.61
C GLU A 89 6.21 -18.10 -21.25
N SER A 90 5.67 -17.73 -20.09
CA SER A 90 5.47 -16.32 -19.68
C SER A 90 4.67 -15.54 -20.72
N GLU A 91 3.59 -16.15 -21.23
CA GLU A 91 2.79 -15.66 -22.33
C GLU A 91 1.37 -15.29 -21.89
N LEU A 92 0.95 -14.10 -22.24
CA LEU A 92 -0.42 -13.64 -22.11
C LEU A 92 -1.11 -13.68 -23.47
N THR A 93 -2.16 -14.47 -23.63
CA THR A 93 -2.98 -14.50 -24.85
C THR A 93 -4.28 -13.75 -24.62
N ILE A 94 -4.55 -12.68 -25.39
CA ILE A 94 -5.83 -11.94 -25.36
C ILE A 94 -6.47 -12.02 -26.74
N ASN A 95 -7.67 -12.56 -26.82
CA ASN A 95 -8.42 -12.74 -28.08
C ASN A 95 -7.58 -13.40 -29.20
N GLY A 96 -6.73 -14.36 -28.83
CA GLY A 96 -5.84 -15.08 -29.74
C GLY A 96 -4.54 -14.36 -30.10
N THR A 97 -4.33 -13.13 -29.65
CA THR A 97 -3.06 -12.40 -29.81
C THR A 97 -2.17 -12.69 -28.61
N LYS A 98 -0.93 -13.07 -28.88
CA LYS A 98 0.08 -13.44 -27.88
C LYS A 98 0.97 -12.27 -27.54
N PHE A 99 1.27 -12.12 -26.26
CA PHE A 99 2.14 -11.09 -25.70
C PHE A 99 3.12 -11.73 -24.74
N ASP A 100 4.40 -11.38 -24.83
CA ASP A 100 5.41 -11.72 -23.83
C ASP A 100 5.19 -10.86 -22.57
N ILE A 101 5.06 -11.50 -21.42
CA ILE A 101 4.78 -10.81 -20.14
C ILE A 101 5.96 -9.92 -19.74
N PHE A 102 7.19 -10.33 -19.98
CA PHE A 102 8.37 -9.54 -19.65
C PHE A 102 8.51 -8.30 -20.54
N GLU A 103 8.15 -8.40 -21.83
CA GLU A 103 8.08 -7.23 -22.70
C GLU A 103 7.02 -6.24 -22.23
N LEU A 104 5.84 -6.72 -21.84
CA LEU A 104 4.77 -5.86 -21.27
C LEU A 104 5.21 -5.20 -19.95
N MET A 105 5.92 -5.93 -19.10
CA MET A 105 6.51 -5.39 -17.87
C MET A 105 7.52 -4.29 -18.18
N ALA A 106 8.40 -4.50 -19.14
CA ALA A 106 9.39 -3.52 -19.55
C ALA A 106 8.73 -2.22 -20.06
N VAL A 107 7.71 -2.33 -20.91
CA VAL A 107 6.94 -1.17 -21.38
C VAL A 107 6.26 -0.43 -20.22
N ASN A 108 5.70 -1.16 -19.25
CA ASN A 108 5.09 -0.55 -18.08
C ASN A 108 6.12 0.17 -17.18
N ALA A 109 7.29 -0.42 -16.96
CA ALA A 109 8.36 0.16 -16.17
C ALA A 109 8.98 1.40 -16.84
N ASP A 110 9.20 1.35 -18.15
CA ASP A 110 9.84 2.43 -18.92
C ASP A 110 8.97 3.71 -19.01
N ARG A 111 7.67 3.61 -18.72
CA ARG A 111 6.71 4.72 -18.85
C ARG A 111 7.16 6.00 -18.17
N PHE A 112 7.81 5.90 -17.03
CA PHE A 112 8.29 7.04 -16.23
C PHE A 112 9.80 7.06 -16.07
N ALA A 113 10.54 6.21 -16.75
CA ALA A 113 12.00 6.05 -16.58
C ALA A 113 12.79 7.36 -16.76
N GLN A 114 12.31 8.28 -17.63
CA GLN A 114 12.97 9.57 -17.85
C GLN A 114 12.82 10.54 -16.65
N VAL A 115 11.75 10.46 -15.91
CA VAL A 115 11.46 11.36 -14.79
C VAL A 115 11.60 10.67 -13.44
N TYR A 116 11.46 9.34 -13.43
CA TYR A 116 11.55 8.52 -12.23
C TYR A 116 12.17 7.16 -12.59
N PRO A 117 13.49 7.08 -12.74
CA PRO A 117 14.19 5.85 -13.11
C PRO A 117 14.03 4.79 -12.01
N ASP A 118 13.82 3.54 -12.41
CA ASP A 118 13.67 2.39 -11.52
C ASP A 118 15.00 1.87 -10.98
N THR A 119 16.13 2.32 -11.56
CA THR A 119 17.47 1.90 -11.15
C THR A 119 18.24 3.05 -10.50
N ALA A 120 19.00 2.72 -9.46
CA ALA A 120 19.90 3.67 -8.80
C ALA A 120 21.16 3.99 -9.63
N GLU A 121 21.33 3.45 -10.84
CA GLU A 121 22.51 3.68 -11.66
C GLU A 121 22.69 5.15 -12.06
N ALA A 122 21.60 5.88 -12.29
CA ALA A 122 21.64 7.32 -12.49
C ALA A 122 22.18 8.08 -11.26
N TYR A 123 22.08 7.49 -10.08
CA TYR A 123 22.60 8.01 -8.81
C TYR A 123 23.89 7.31 -8.36
N SER A 124 24.36 6.29 -9.08
CA SER A 124 25.53 5.50 -8.70
C SER A 124 26.86 6.20 -8.99
N LYS A 125 26.88 7.29 -9.71
CA LYS A 125 27.98 8.26 -9.59
C LYS A 125 27.84 8.93 -8.24
N LYS A 126 28.34 8.21 -7.21
CA LYS A 126 28.48 8.71 -5.85
C LYS A 126 29.26 10.03 -5.88
N THR A 127 28.60 11.10 -6.11
CA THR A 127 29.04 12.39 -5.60
C THR A 127 28.79 12.32 -4.10
N VAL A 128 29.80 11.88 -3.36
CA VAL A 128 29.82 12.06 -1.92
C VAL A 128 29.56 13.55 -1.70
N PRO A 129 28.52 13.96 -0.97
CA PRO A 129 28.26 15.37 -0.72
C PRO A 129 29.54 16.04 -0.22
N ALA A 130 29.84 17.24 -0.74
CA ALA A 130 31.04 17.97 -0.35
C ALA A 130 31.08 18.09 1.18
N GLY A 131 32.22 17.72 1.77
CA GLY A 131 32.42 17.70 3.23
C GLY A 131 32.20 16.32 3.90
N LEU A 132 31.79 15.30 3.14
CA LEU A 132 31.68 13.93 3.64
C LEU A 132 32.77 13.00 3.11
N GLU A 133 33.74 13.55 2.34
CA GLU A 133 34.91 12.81 1.86
C GLU A 133 35.70 12.29 3.06
N GLY A 134 35.93 10.98 3.11
CA GLY A 134 36.70 10.35 4.17
C GLY A 134 35.91 10.06 5.46
N VAL A 135 34.64 10.39 5.54
CA VAL A 135 33.78 9.96 6.65
C VAL A 135 33.59 8.43 6.56
N LYS A 136 34.16 7.74 7.52
CA LYS A 136 33.96 6.28 7.63
C LYS A 136 32.51 5.97 7.95
N PRO A 137 31.88 4.99 7.27
CA PRO A 137 30.52 4.61 7.60
C PRO A 137 30.47 4.21 9.10
N TYR A 138 29.56 4.82 9.83
CA TYR A 138 29.34 4.51 11.25
C TYR A 138 28.83 3.10 11.36
N LYS A 139 29.66 2.21 11.93
CA LYS A 139 29.25 0.86 12.29
C LYS A 139 28.73 0.90 13.74
N ALA A 140 27.44 1.19 13.89
CA ALA A 140 26.79 1.05 15.18
C ALA A 140 26.92 -0.40 15.66
N LYS A 141 27.48 -0.60 16.85
CA LYS A 141 27.30 -1.87 17.53
C LYS A 141 25.83 -1.98 17.86
N LYS A 142 25.20 -3.08 17.48
CA LYS A 142 23.82 -3.39 17.85
C LYS A 142 23.75 -3.40 19.38
N SER A 143 23.36 -2.27 19.99
CA SER A 143 23.13 -2.24 21.42
C SER A 143 21.83 -3.00 21.67
N GLU A 144 21.85 -3.96 22.57
CA GLU A 144 20.62 -4.50 23.11
C GLU A 144 19.96 -3.39 23.94
N LEU A 145 19.01 -2.68 23.32
CA LEU A 145 18.14 -1.75 24.04
C LEU A 145 17.24 -2.61 24.93
N LYS A 146 17.62 -2.77 26.18
CA LYS A 146 16.77 -3.39 27.20
C LYS A 146 16.01 -2.29 27.92
N TYR A 147 14.69 -2.41 27.91
CA TYR A 147 13.87 -1.60 28.81
C TYR A 147 14.29 -1.86 30.26
N LYS A 148 14.58 -0.80 30.99
CA LYS A 148 15.09 -0.89 32.37
C LYS A 148 14.05 -0.50 33.42
N GLY A 149 12.83 -0.16 32.97
CA GLY A 149 11.73 0.19 33.85
C GLY A 149 10.93 -1.02 34.31
N GLU A 150 10.00 -0.80 35.22
CA GLU A 150 9.07 -1.85 35.65
C GLU A 150 8.12 -2.19 34.50
N PRO A 151 7.76 -3.47 34.31
CA PRO A 151 6.81 -3.88 33.29
C PRO A 151 5.45 -3.18 33.48
N VAL A 152 4.92 -2.62 32.43
CA VAL A 152 3.60 -1.98 32.41
C VAL A 152 2.67 -2.80 31.52
N GLU A 153 1.58 -3.29 32.10
CA GLU A 153 0.62 -4.16 31.38
C GLU A 153 0.00 -3.43 30.19
N LYS A 154 -0.35 -2.16 30.35
CA LYS A 154 -0.94 -1.33 29.32
C LYS A 154 -0.21 0.00 29.22
N PRO A 155 0.85 0.10 28.40
CA PRO A 155 1.62 1.32 28.28
C PRO A 155 0.80 2.44 27.62
N ILE A 156 1.02 3.68 28.04
CA ILE A 156 0.42 4.88 27.44
C ILE A 156 1.37 5.40 26.36
N ALA A 157 0.90 5.43 25.11
CA ALA A 157 1.59 6.07 23.99
C ALA A 157 0.98 7.47 23.75
N TYR A 158 1.80 8.51 23.88
CA TYR A 158 1.39 9.87 23.61
C TYR A 158 1.90 10.33 22.25
N LEU A 159 0.98 10.88 21.43
CA LEU A 159 1.23 11.40 20.09
C LEU A 159 0.82 12.86 20.03
N PRO A 160 1.73 13.83 20.21
CA PRO A 160 1.43 15.23 19.95
C PRO A 160 1.28 15.46 18.46
N VAL A 161 0.24 16.21 18.07
CA VAL A 161 -0.10 16.55 16.69
C VAL A 161 0.17 18.04 16.49
N PHE A 162 1.18 18.37 15.70
CA PHE A 162 1.56 19.72 15.35
C PHE A 162 0.96 20.14 14.00
N PRO A 163 0.85 21.44 13.68
CA PRO A 163 0.54 21.86 12.32
C PRO A 163 1.51 21.23 11.31
N GLY A 164 0.96 20.55 10.30
CA GLY A 164 1.74 19.78 9.32
C GLY A 164 2.08 18.35 9.72
N THR A 165 1.70 17.87 10.91
CA THR A 165 1.84 16.46 11.28
C THR A 165 0.98 15.60 10.38
N ASN A 166 1.54 14.46 9.94
CA ASN A 166 0.88 13.46 9.11
C ASN A 166 1.01 12.06 9.75
N CYS A 167 0.16 11.12 9.32
CA CYS A 167 0.16 9.73 9.79
C CYS A 167 -0.14 9.55 11.30
N ASP A 168 -0.70 10.54 11.96
CA ASP A 168 -1.07 10.49 13.38
C ASP A 168 -2.15 9.45 13.67
N TYR A 169 -3.19 9.37 12.82
CA TYR A 169 -4.25 8.36 12.94
C TYR A 169 -3.74 6.93 12.71
N ASP A 170 -2.90 6.71 11.71
CA ASP A 170 -2.33 5.40 11.41
C ASP A 170 -1.39 4.95 12.52
N SER A 171 -0.56 5.86 13.03
CA SER A 171 0.31 5.61 14.17
C SER A 171 -0.50 5.28 15.44
N ALA A 172 -1.55 6.05 15.71
CA ALA A 172 -2.44 5.78 16.84
C ALA A 172 -3.11 4.41 16.73
N LYS A 173 -3.54 4.01 15.51
CA LYS A 173 -4.11 2.70 15.25
C LYS A 173 -3.09 1.58 15.48
N ALA A 174 -1.85 1.76 15.02
CA ALA A 174 -0.79 0.78 15.22
C ALA A 174 -0.51 0.54 16.72
N TRP A 175 -0.43 1.62 17.51
CA TRP A 175 -0.22 1.50 18.97
C TRP A 175 -1.40 0.82 19.67
N ARG A 176 -2.64 1.15 19.30
CA ARG A 176 -3.82 0.46 19.86
C ARG A 176 -3.82 -1.03 19.52
N ASN A 177 -3.47 -1.38 18.29
CA ASN A 177 -3.37 -2.77 17.86
C ASN A 177 -2.27 -3.54 18.61
N ALA A 178 -1.20 -2.85 19.02
CA ALA A 178 -0.14 -3.40 19.86
C ALA A 178 -0.51 -3.49 21.36
N GLY A 179 -1.72 -3.05 21.75
CA GLY A 179 -2.23 -3.14 23.11
C GLY A 179 -1.98 -1.89 23.98
N ALA A 180 -1.45 -0.81 23.43
CA ALA A 180 -1.22 0.44 24.18
C ALA A 180 -2.52 1.26 24.35
N GLU A 181 -2.60 2.04 25.42
CA GLU A 181 -3.49 3.19 25.52
C GLU A 181 -2.90 4.32 24.68
N VAL A 182 -3.71 4.99 23.85
CA VAL A 182 -3.23 6.08 23.00
C VAL A 182 -3.85 7.40 23.44
N ARG A 183 -2.99 8.37 23.71
CA ARG A 183 -3.37 9.77 23.95
C ARG A 183 -2.86 10.63 22.80
N MET A 184 -3.69 11.56 22.36
CA MET A 184 -3.35 12.53 21.31
C MET A 184 -3.80 13.91 21.76
N SER A 185 -3.01 14.92 21.48
CA SER A 185 -3.42 16.33 21.64
C SER A 185 -2.93 17.16 20.46
N VAL A 186 -3.75 18.11 20.03
CA VAL A 186 -3.40 19.01 18.93
C VAL A 186 -2.72 20.25 19.49
N PHE A 187 -1.53 20.54 18.98
CA PHE A 187 -0.80 21.75 19.31
C PHE A 187 -1.41 22.93 18.53
N CYS A 188 -2.13 23.80 19.23
CA CYS A 188 -2.73 25.00 18.67
C CYS A 188 -1.77 26.18 18.79
N ASN A 189 -1.57 26.92 17.70
CA ASN A 189 -0.63 28.05 17.62
C ASN A 189 -1.27 29.32 17.06
N LEU A 190 -2.60 29.44 17.15
CA LEU A 190 -3.31 30.61 16.62
C LEU A 190 -3.15 31.86 17.50
N THR A 191 -3.06 31.69 18.81
CA THR A 191 -2.87 32.76 19.79
C THR A 191 -1.77 32.38 20.79
N GLU A 192 -1.24 33.33 21.51
CA GLU A 192 -0.27 33.13 22.59
C GLU A 192 -0.84 32.20 23.68
N ASP A 193 -2.10 32.41 24.05
CA ASP A 193 -2.80 31.60 25.04
C ASP A 193 -2.96 30.14 24.55
N ASP A 194 -3.20 29.93 23.25
CA ASP A 194 -3.26 28.58 22.67
C ASP A 194 -1.92 27.85 22.78
N ILE A 195 -0.83 28.57 22.54
CA ILE A 195 0.53 28.01 22.65
C ILE A 195 0.79 27.60 24.11
N PHE A 196 0.52 28.47 25.09
CA PHE A 196 0.76 28.12 26.49
C PHE A 196 -0.12 26.95 26.97
N ARG A 197 -1.39 26.90 26.55
CA ARG A 197 -2.28 25.77 26.87
C ARG A 197 -1.75 24.48 26.26
N SER A 198 -1.37 24.52 24.98
CA SER A 198 -0.84 23.34 24.28
C SER A 198 0.45 22.83 24.90
N ILE A 199 1.36 23.73 25.31
CA ILE A 199 2.59 23.36 26.03
C ILE A 199 2.26 22.70 27.38
N ALA A 200 1.33 23.27 28.14
CA ALA A 200 0.95 22.73 29.44
C ALA A 200 0.32 21.34 29.31
N GLU A 201 -0.58 21.14 28.33
CA GLU A 201 -1.18 19.86 28.03
C GLU A 201 -0.14 18.83 27.57
N MET A 202 0.75 19.23 26.66
CA MET A 202 1.83 18.38 26.16
C MET A 202 2.76 17.96 27.30
N LYS A 203 3.16 18.87 28.16
CA LYS A 203 4.00 18.58 29.34
C LYS A 203 3.33 17.53 30.23
N LYS A 204 2.04 17.73 30.57
CA LYS A 204 1.28 16.75 31.37
C LYS A 204 1.28 15.36 30.73
N ASN A 205 0.98 15.27 29.43
CA ASN A 205 0.95 13.99 28.74
C ASN A 205 2.34 13.32 28.66
N ILE A 206 3.41 14.12 28.50
CA ILE A 206 4.79 13.59 28.53
C ILE A 206 5.13 13.05 29.91
N ASP A 207 4.77 13.75 30.98
CA ASP A 207 5.04 13.31 32.35
C ASP A 207 4.31 11.99 32.71
N GLU A 208 3.18 11.71 32.05
CA GLU A 208 2.34 10.53 32.32
C GLU A 208 2.55 9.38 31.32
N CYS A 209 3.14 9.61 30.13
CA CYS A 209 3.28 8.60 29.12
C CYS A 209 4.50 7.67 29.35
N HIS A 210 4.42 6.48 28.75
CA HIS A 210 5.51 5.50 28.72
C HIS A 210 6.24 5.53 27.38
N ILE A 211 5.55 5.99 26.34
CA ILE A 211 6.02 6.06 24.96
C ILE A 211 5.65 7.44 24.41
N LEU A 212 6.62 8.17 23.90
CA LEU A 212 6.41 9.38 23.13
C LEU A 212 6.68 9.09 21.66
N MET A 213 5.70 9.34 20.79
CA MET A 213 5.85 9.18 19.35
C MET A 213 5.63 10.51 18.64
N LEU A 214 6.65 11.01 17.98
CA LEU A 214 6.58 12.15 17.09
C LEU A 214 6.35 11.64 15.66
N CYS A 215 5.15 11.86 15.15
CA CYS A 215 4.80 11.47 13.79
C CYS A 215 5.51 12.35 12.77
N GLY A 216 5.64 11.85 11.53
CA GLY A 216 6.19 12.62 10.43
C GLY A 216 5.28 13.77 10.01
N GLY A 217 5.76 14.62 9.09
CA GLY A 217 5.02 15.74 8.57
C GLY A 217 5.70 16.41 7.39
N PHE A 218 5.07 17.46 6.86
CA PHE A 218 5.54 18.28 5.75
C PHE A 218 5.93 19.67 6.21
#